data_2115294ec0e3caba5ab5bd0604f78564
#
_entry.id   2115294ec0e3caba5ab5bd0604f78564
#
_cell.length_a   1.000
_cell.length_b   1.000
_cell.length_c   1.000
_cell.angle_alpha   90.00
_cell.angle_beta   90.00
_cell.angle_gamma   90.00
#
_symmetry.space_group_name_H-M   'P 1'
#
loop_
_entity.id
_entity.type
_entity.pdbx_description
1 polymer ?
#
loop_
_entity_poly.entity_id
_entity_poly.type
_entity_poly.pdbx_seq_one_letter_code
_entity_poly.pdbx_strand_id
1 'polypeptide(L)'
;MKKLDANQVSDIISLSPMQEGMLFHYLKEPDSSLYFEQISLHVSSAVHIAAFQQAWRHVVSVNEMLRAVFRWEGVKAPLLIILKELPDFLRYVDVSAQMTADRDTFVANLLDEDRANKFDLREGAFRVSLYK
;
A
#
# COMPACT_ATOMS: atom_id res chain seq x y z
N MET A 1 10.98 -2.87 16.50
CA MET A 1 9.74 -3.48 15.97
C MET A 1 8.54 -2.83 16.66
N LYS A 2 7.65 -2.18 15.91
CA LYS A 2 6.43 -1.59 16.48
C LYS A 2 5.51 -2.73 16.95
N LYS A 3 5.20 -2.76 18.24
CA LYS A 3 4.36 -3.80 18.81
C LYS A 3 2.92 -3.57 18.31
N LEU A 4 2.33 -4.58 17.67
CA LEU A 4 0.93 -4.52 17.29
C LEU A 4 0.05 -4.52 18.55
N ASP A 5 -0.93 -3.64 18.58
CA ASP A 5 -1.98 -3.68 19.58
C ASP A 5 -2.95 -4.82 19.21
N ALA A 6 -3.12 -5.76 20.12
CA ALA A 6 -4.04 -6.89 19.94
C ALA A 6 -5.48 -6.43 19.68
N ASN A 7 -5.87 -5.26 20.19
CA ASN A 7 -7.20 -4.68 19.94
C ASN A 7 -7.42 -4.27 18.47
N GLN A 8 -6.34 -4.04 17.71
CA GLN A 8 -6.39 -3.69 16.30
C GLN A 8 -6.40 -4.91 15.36
N VAL A 9 -6.20 -6.11 15.89
CA VAL A 9 -6.18 -7.35 15.12
C VAL A 9 -7.61 -7.86 14.94
N SER A 10 -7.96 -8.19 13.70
CA SER A 10 -9.22 -8.86 13.33
C SER A 10 -9.02 -10.36 13.22
N ASP A 11 -7.94 -10.79 12.53
CA ASP A 11 -7.65 -12.21 12.33
C ASP A 11 -6.14 -12.45 12.17
N ILE A 12 -5.71 -13.71 12.35
CA ILE A 12 -4.33 -14.14 12.14
C ILE A 12 -4.38 -15.46 11.35
N ILE A 13 -3.79 -15.48 10.17
CA ILE A 13 -3.79 -16.61 9.27
C ILE A 13 -2.38 -16.99 8.82
N SER A 14 -2.20 -18.25 8.44
CA SER A 14 -0.96 -18.72 7.81
C SER A 14 -0.86 -18.19 6.38
N LEU A 15 0.36 -17.98 5.91
CA LEU A 15 0.59 -17.65 4.52
C LEU A 15 0.25 -18.86 3.62
N SER A 16 -0.22 -18.59 2.42
CA SER A 16 -0.25 -19.59 1.35
C SER A 16 1.18 -19.85 0.84
N PRO A 17 1.45 -21.00 0.19
CA PRO A 17 2.76 -21.27 -0.40
C PRO A 17 3.25 -20.20 -1.37
N MET A 18 2.33 -19.58 -2.12
CA MET A 18 2.66 -18.46 -3.01
C MET A 18 3.08 -17.23 -2.23
N GLN A 19 2.37 -16.86 -1.17
CA GLN A 19 2.73 -15.74 -0.31
C GLN A 19 4.05 -15.96 0.42
N GLU A 20 4.36 -17.19 0.84
CA GLU A 20 5.67 -17.54 1.40
C GLU A 20 6.79 -17.33 0.38
N GLY A 21 6.59 -17.76 -0.87
CA GLY A 21 7.53 -17.53 -1.95
C GLY A 21 7.75 -16.04 -2.26
N MET A 22 6.69 -15.24 -2.28
CA MET A 22 6.77 -13.80 -2.47
C MET A 22 7.52 -13.12 -1.31
N LEU A 23 7.21 -13.50 -0.07
CA LEU A 23 7.90 -13.00 1.12
C LEU A 23 9.38 -13.36 1.11
N PHE A 24 9.73 -14.59 0.70
CA PHE A 24 11.12 -15.01 0.56
C PHE A 24 11.90 -14.09 -0.40
N HIS A 25 11.35 -13.77 -1.56
CA HIS A 25 11.99 -12.84 -2.50
C HIS A 25 12.09 -11.43 -1.95
N TYR A 26 11.05 -10.93 -1.28
CA TYR A 26 11.07 -9.63 -0.62
C TYR A 26 12.21 -9.53 0.41
N LEU A 27 12.45 -10.59 1.17
CA LEU A 27 13.51 -10.61 2.20
C LEU A 27 14.92 -10.81 1.60
N LYS A 28 15.02 -11.63 0.55
CA LYS A 28 16.30 -11.95 -0.09
C LYS A 28 16.84 -10.82 -0.95
N GLU A 29 15.94 -10.10 -1.62
CA GLU A 29 16.27 -9.07 -2.60
C GLU A 29 15.53 -7.76 -2.28
N PRO A 30 15.89 -7.06 -1.18
CA PRO A 30 15.12 -5.91 -0.70
C PRO A 30 15.11 -4.74 -1.70
N ASP A 31 16.07 -4.69 -2.64
CA ASP A 31 16.13 -3.67 -3.68
C ASP A 31 15.36 -4.06 -4.96
N SER A 32 14.89 -5.29 -5.06
CA SER A 32 14.10 -5.76 -6.18
C SER A 32 12.72 -5.11 -6.20
N SER A 33 12.19 -4.86 -7.40
CA SER A 33 10.79 -4.45 -7.62
C SER A 33 9.87 -5.63 -7.92
N LEU A 34 10.32 -6.87 -7.67
CA LEU A 34 9.50 -8.06 -7.81
C LEU A 34 8.23 -7.95 -6.95
N TYR A 35 7.10 -8.30 -7.56
CA TYR A 35 5.77 -8.26 -6.93
C TYR A 35 5.29 -6.88 -6.49
N PHE A 36 5.92 -5.80 -6.99
CA PHE A 36 5.41 -4.45 -6.81
C PHE A 36 4.55 -4.07 -8.02
N GLU A 37 3.26 -4.01 -7.81
CA GLU A 37 2.29 -3.60 -8.83
C GLU A 37 1.90 -2.14 -8.62
N GLN A 38 1.87 -1.38 -9.71
CA GLN A 38 1.47 0.03 -9.72
C GLN A 38 0.49 0.28 -10.85
N ILE A 39 -0.66 0.85 -10.51
CA ILE A 39 -1.68 1.24 -11.48
C ILE A 39 -1.84 2.75 -11.40
N SER A 40 -1.70 3.42 -12.53
CA SER A 40 -1.95 4.86 -12.68
C SER A 40 -3.15 5.10 -13.57
N LEU A 41 -4.07 5.95 -13.12
CA LEU A 41 -5.28 6.31 -13.84
C LEU A 41 -5.37 7.84 -13.95
N HIS A 42 -5.59 8.33 -15.18
CA HIS A 42 -5.90 9.73 -15.40
C HIS A 42 -7.42 9.94 -15.42
N VAL A 43 -7.89 10.85 -14.56
CA VAL A 43 -9.30 11.24 -14.50
C VAL A 43 -9.45 12.65 -15.06
N SER A 44 -10.20 12.79 -16.16
CA SER A 44 -10.38 14.07 -16.87
C SER A 44 -11.41 15.01 -16.25
N SER A 45 -12.22 14.51 -15.31
CA SER A 45 -13.25 15.28 -14.61
C SER A 45 -12.81 15.66 -13.20
N ALA A 46 -13.47 16.67 -12.62
CA ALA A 46 -13.22 17.06 -11.23
C ALA A 46 -13.57 15.92 -10.27
N VAL A 47 -12.60 15.54 -9.44
CA VAL A 47 -12.79 14.53 -8.39
C VAL A 47 -13.18 15.22 -7.09
N HIS A 48 -14.29 14.78 -6.50
CA HIS A 48 -14.68 15.21 -5.17
C HIS A 48 -13.84 14.47 -4.14
N ILE A 49 -12.82 15.13 -3.59
CA ILE A 49 -11.77 14.52 -2.76
C ILE A 49 -12.36 13.76 -1.55
N ALA A 50 -13.32 14.38 -0.83
CA ALA A 50 -13.91 13.73 0.34
C ALA A 50 -14.69 12.45 -0.04
N ALA A 51 -15.42 12.45 -1.16
CA ALA A 51 -16.13 11.27 -1.65
C ALA A 51 -15.15 10.18 -2.09
N PHE A 52 -14.07 10.54 -2.78
CA PHE A 52 -13.00 9.62 -3.16
C PHE A 52 -12.36 8.95 -1.93
N GLN A 53 -12.02 9.75 -0.92
CA GLN A 53 -11.45 9.23 0.32
C GLN A 53 -12.42 8.29 1.06
N GLN A 54 -13.70 8.65 1.11
CA GLN A 54 -14.72 7.82 1.75
C GLN A 54 -14.94 6.49 1.00
N ALA A 55 -14.97 6.54 -0.33
CA ALA A 55 -15.09 5.34 -1.16
C ALA A 55 -13.93 4.37 -0.93
N TRP A 56 -12.68 4.86 -0.90
CA TRP A 56 -11.52 4.02 -0.64
C TRP A 56 -11.49 3.46 0.78
N ARG A 57 -11.88 4.23 1.79
CA ARG A 57 -12.04 3.70 3.15
C ARG A 57 -13.08 2.57 3.19
N HIS A 58 -14.18 2.72 2.47
CA HIS A 58 -15.16 1.66 2.35
C HIS A 58 -14.58 0.42 1.65
N VAL A 59 -13.90 0.57 0.51
CA VAL A 59 -13.25 -0.54 -0.20
C VAL A 59 -12.29 -1.29 0.73
N VAL A 60 -11.44 -0.58 1.46
CA VAL A 60 -10.48 -1.20 2.40
C VAL A 60 -11.21 -1.87 3.57
N SER A 61 -12.30 -1.30 4.07
CA SER A 61 -13.06 -1.89 5.19
C SER A 61 -13.72 -3.23 4.85
N VAL A 62 -14.17 -3.41 3.59
CA VAL A 62 -14.85 -4.64 3.15
C VAL A 62 -13.90 -5.66 2.50
N ASN A 63 -12.63 -5.31 2.26
CA ASN A 63 -11.63 -6.19 1.68
C ASN A 63 -10.50 -6.45 2.69
N GLU A 64 -10.56 -7.56 3.38
CA GLU A 64 -9.63 -7.90 4.46
C GLU A 64 -8.17 -7.93 4.01
N MET A 65 -7.90 -8.44 2.80
CA MET A 65 -6.53 -8.55 2.27
C MET A 65 -5.85 -7.19 2.07
N LEU A 66 -6.62 -6.11 1.87
CA LEU A 66 -6.07 -4.76 1.81
C LEU A 66 -5.63 -4.22 3.18
N ARG A 67 -6.03 -4.89 4.27
CA ARG A 67 -5.65 -4.56 5.65
C ARG A 67 -4.66 -5.56 6.24
N ALA A 68 -4.07 -6.40 5.39
CA ALA A 68 -3.13 -7.43 5.79
C ALA A 68 -1.73 -6.86 6.03
N VAL A 69 -1.09 -7.29 7.12
CA VAL A 69 0.31 -7.03 7.42
C VAL A 69 1.03 -8.34 7.72
N PHE A 70 2.32 -8.39 7.43
CA PHE A 70 3.09 -9.61 7.58
C PHE A 70 3.90 -9.62 8.88
N ARG A 71 4.10 -10.82 9.44
CA ARG A 71 5.02 -11.06 10.56
C ARG A 71 5.79 -12.33 10.30
N TRP A 72 7.12 -12.24 10.35
CA TRP A 72 8.04 -13.36 10.13
C TRP A 72 9.12 -13.44 11.20
N GLU A 73 9.35 -12.36 11.98
CA GLU A 73 10.34 -12.32 13.03
C GLU A 73 9.71 -12.75 14.37
N GLY A 74 10.42 -13.61 15.13
CA GLY A 74 9.97 -14.05 16.45
C GLY A 74 8.77 -14.99 16.46
N VAL A 75 8.41 -15.57 15.29
CA VAL A 75 7.33 -16.55 15.12
C VAL A 75 7.87 -17.83 14.53
N LYS A 76 7.17 -18.98 14.75
CA LYS A 76 7.61 -20.29 14.24
C LYS A 76 7.51 -20.39 12.71
N ALA A 77 6.54 -19.73 12.12
CA ALA A 77 6.31 -19.61 10.68
C ALA A 77 5.76 -18.21 10.38
N PRO A 78 5.98 -17.68 9.17
CA PRO A 78 5.41 -16.40 8.78
C PRO A 78 3.88 -16.37 8.89
N LEU A 79 3.34 -15.25 9.34
CA LEU A 79 1.92 -15.04 9.56
C LEU A 79 1.43 -13.81 8.81
N LEU A 80 0.18 -13.85 8.38
CA LEU A 80 -0.58 -12.73 7.88
C LEU A 80 -1.55 -12.30 8.98
N ILE A 81 -1.47 -11.03 9.36
CA ILE A 81 -2.32 -10.44 10.39
C ILE A 81 -3.28 -9.49 9.69
N ILE A 82 -4.57 -9.75 9.83
CA ILE A 82 -5.61 -8.88 9.32
C ILE A 82 -5.93 -7.83 10.38
N LEU A 83 -5.74 -6.57 10.04
CA LEU A 83 -6.06 -5.46 10.92
C LEU A 83 -7.55 -5.09 10.78
N LYS A 84 -8.14 -4.54 11.85
CA LYS A 84 -9.50 -3.95 11.79
C LYS A 84 -9.53 -2.73 10.87
N GLU A 85 -8.47 -1.95 10.90
CA GLU A 85 -8.29 -0.77 10.06
C GLU A 85 -6.84 -0.71 9.56
N LEU A 86 -6.63 -0.22 8.33
CA LEU A 86 -5.31 0.08 7.81
C LEU A 86 -5.07 1.59 7.93
N PRO A 87 -4.12 2.05 8.77
CA PRO A 87 -3.79 3.46 8.84
C PRO A 87 -3.01 3.91 7.59
N ASP A 88 -3.05 5.20 7.29
CA ASP A 88 -2.16 5.91 6.36
C ASP A 88 -2.04 5.33 4.94
N PHE A 89 -3.03 4.53 4.49
CA PHE A 89 -3.03 3.97 3.14
C PHE A 89 -3.42 4.96 2.03
N LEU A 90 -4.00 6.11 2.38
CA LEU A 90 -4.57 7.07 1.44
C LEU A 90 -3.90 8.44 1.57
N ARG A 91 -3.27 8.88 0.49
CA ARG A 91 -2.58 10.17 0.39
C ARG A 91 -3.25 11.06 -0.65
N TYR A 92 -3.45 12.33 -0.32
CA TYR A 92 -3.81 13.38 -1.27
C TYR A 92 -2.70 14.43 -1.34
N VAL A 93 -2.31 14.78 -2.55
CA VAL A 93 -1.30 15.82 -2.80
C VAL A 93 -1.80 16.75 -3.90
N ASP A 94 -1.88 18.04 -3.59
CA ASP A 94 -2.10 19.08 -4.60
C ASP A 94 -0.74 19.47 -5.22
N VAL A 95 -0.56 19.12 -6.47
CA VAL A 95 0.66 19.39 -7.25
C VAL A 95 0.45 20.47 -8.32
N SER A 96 -0.71 21.12 -8.33
CA SER A 96 -1.09 22.11 -9.35
C SER A 96 -0.10 23.28 -9.46
N ALA A 97 0.51 23.67 -8.34
CA ALA A 97 1.52 24.73 -8.31
C ALA A 97 2.92 24.27 -8.80
N GLN A 98 3.16 22.97 -8.86
CA GLN A 98 4.46 22.38 -9.22
C GLN A 98 4.47 21.89 -10.67
N MET A 99 3.30 21.81 -11.30
CA MET A 99 3.16 21.31 -12.66
C MET A 99 3.79 22.29 -13.65
N THR A 100 4.88 21.85 -14.27
CA THR A 100 5.58 22.55 -15.33
C THR A 100 4.88 22.35 -16.68
N ALA A 101 5.39 23.00 -17.74
CA ALA A 101 4.87 22.85 -19.11
C ALA A 101 4.92 21.40 -19.63
N ASP A 102 5.81 20.56 -19.09
CA ASP A 102 5.91 19.13 -19.41
C ASP A 102 5.23 18.27 -18.32
N ARG A 103 3.91 18.12 -18.49
CA ARG A 103 3.07 17.34 -17.61
C ARG A 103 3.45 15.84 -17.60
N ASP A 104 3.80 15.29 -18.76
CA ASP A 104 4.05 13.86 -18.89
C ASP A 104 5.34 13.46 -18.15
N THR A 105 6.39 14.24 -18.28
CA THR A 105 7.62 14.05 -17.50
C THR A 105 7.37 14.22 -16.00
N PHE A 106 6.54 15.21 -15.61
CA PHE A 106 6.22 15.40 -14.20
C PHE A 106 5.47 14.18 -13.60
N VAL A 107 4.47 13.64 -14.33
CA VAL A 107 3.74 12.44 -13.91
C VAL A 107 4.65 11.22 -13.88
N ALA A 108 5.52 11.04 -14.86
CA ALA A 108 6.50 9.94 -14.86
C ALA A 108 7.40 9.98 -13.62
N ASN A 109 7.91 11.15 -13.24
CA ASN A 109 8.73 11.31 -12.03
C ASN A 109 7.95 10.95 -10.76
N LEU A 110 6.69 11.37 -10.64
CA LEU A 110 5.83 10.98 -9.49
C LEU A 110 5.64 9.47 -9.39
N LEU A 111 5.46 8.79 -10.53
CA LEU A 111 5.32 7.33 -10.57
C LEU A 111 6.63 6.63 -10.19
N ASP A 112 7.76 7.14 -10.64
CA ASP A 112 9.08 6.60 -10.30
C ASP A 112 9.41 6.80 -8.80
N GLU A 113 9.09 7.98 -8.25
CA GLU A 113 9.24 8.24 -6.81
C GLU A 113 8.34 7.32 -5.97
N ASP A 114 7.09 7.11 -6.40
CA ASP A 114 6.18 6.19 -5.71
C ASP A 114 6.70 4.75 -5.78
N ARG A 115 7.21 4.30 -6.92
CA ARG A 115 7.80 2.97 -7.09
C ARG A 115 9.06 2.78 -6.25
N ALA A 116 9.89 3.81 -6.11
CA ALA A 116 11.08 3.79 -5.28
C ALA A 116 10.76 3.70 -3.78
N ASN A 117 9.58 4.21 -3.38
CA ASN A 117 9.11 4.14 -2.00
C ASN A 117 8.44 2.78 -1.72
N LYS A 118 9.27 1.77 -1.44
CA LYS A 118 8.83 0.38 -1.20
C LYS A 118 7.96 0.26 0.05
N PHE A 119 7.13 -0.77 0.04
CA PHE A 119 6.31 -1.12 1.21
C PHE A 119 7.16 -1.74 2.31
N ASP A 120 6.94 -1.34 3.56
CA ASP A 120 7.25 -2.18 4.71
C ASP A 120 6.05 -3.12 4.94
N LEU A 121 6.20 -4.39 4.58
CA LEU A 121 5.13 -5.38 4.71
C LEU A 121 4.65 -5.57 6.16
N ARG A 122 5.41 -5.08 7.14
CA ARG A 122 4.98 -5.08 8.55
C ARG A 122 3.96 -4.00 8.86
N GLU A 123 3.84 -2.99 7.99
CA GLU A 123 2.91 -1.86 8.15
C GLU A 123 1.78 -1.90 7.11
N GLY A 124 1.97 -2.60 6.00
CA GLY A 124 0.99 -2.81 4.95
C GLY A 124 1.63 -2.97 3.57
N ALA A 125 0.85 -3.51 2.63
CA ALA A 125 1.28 -3.74 1.24
C ALA A 125 0.37 -3.01 0.23
N PHE A 126 -0.33 -1.97 0.68
CA PHE A 126 -1.30 -1.26 -0.13
C PHE A 126 -1.29 0.24 0.18
N ARG A 127 -1.32 1.07 -0.85
CA ARG A 127 -1.53 2.51 -0.74
C ARG A 127 -2.26 3.07 -1.96
N VAL A 128 -2.93 4.17 -1.76
CA VAL A 128 -3.57 4.96 -2.81
C VAL A 128 -3.07 6.39 -2.72
N SER A 129 -2.62 6.94 -3.84
CA SER A 129 -2.22 8.35 -3.93
C SER A 129 -3.12 9.07 -4.95
N LEU A 130 -3.73 10.16 -4.54
CA LEU A 130 -4.47 11.06 -5.40
C LEU A 130 -3.66 12.35 -5.57
N TYR A 131 -3.27 12.64 -6.80
CA TYR A 131 -2.60 13.90 -7.18
C TYR A 131 -3.56 14.79 -7.93
N LYS A 132 -3.60 16.08 -7.59
CA LYS A 132 -4.42 17.08 -8.25
C LYS A 132 -3.53 18.13 -8.91
#